data_146bbd62dfdb6580da4809b55013d921
#
_entry.id   146bbd62dfdb6580da4809b55013d921
#
_cell.length_a   1.000
_cell.length_b   1.000
_cell.length_c   1.000
_cell.angle_alpha   90.00
_cell.angle_beta   90.00
_cell.angle_gamma   90.00
#
_symmetry.space_group_name_H-M   'P 1'
#
loop_
_entity.id
_entity.type
_entity.pdbx_description
1 polymer ?
#
loop_
_entity_poly.entity_id
_entity_poly.type
_entity_poly.pdbx_seq_one_letter_code
_entity_poly.pdbx_strand_id
1 'polypeptide(L)'
;MESYTSHDWLLFWAYGSFALVFLYSLRIVLNKQIAFNTVPVIPYQFNYFILFFGALFFANEPIEMYSDKWNYQNIFNSIIDNNTTKLMNTESGFYIYNKIIAFFTNTPFVYFFITALIYLSGYLYFIHKTFAPAYRSLVFVLMIAALGFYGYGTNTIR
;
A
#
# COMPACT_ATOMS: atom_id res chain seq x y z
N MET A 1 18.75 5.76 -18.13
CA MET A 1 17.81 4.98 -17.29
C MET A 1 16.51 4.97 -18.04
N GLU A 2 16.10 3.82 -18.55
CA GLU A 2 14.77 3.69 -19.15
C GLU A 2 13.75 3.90 -18.02
N SER A 3 12.83 4.84 -18.20
CA SER A 3 11.73 5.05 -17.27
C SER A 3 10.76 3.88 -17.40
N TYR A 4 10.54 3.13 -16.33
CA TYR A 4 9.50 2.11 -16.30
C TYR A 4 8.16 2.74 -16.65
N THR A 5 7.46 2.13 -17.60
CA THR A 5 6.15 2.59 -18.02
C THR A 5 5.08 2.18 -17.00
N SER A 6 3.91 2.81 -17.05
CA SER A 6 2.75 2.41 -16.24
C SER A 6 2.36 0.94 -16.48
N HIS A 7 2.56 0.45 -17.71
CA HIS A 7 2.33 -0.95 -18.07
C HIS A 7 3.27 -1.91 -17.34
N ASP A 8 4.56 -1.56 -17.21
CA ASP A 8 5.54 -2.37 -16.49
C ASP A 8 5.18 -2.51 -15.01
N TRP A 9 4.71 -1.43 -14.38
CA TRP A 9 4.27 -1.47 -13.00
C TRP A 9 3.03 -2.34 -12.78
N LEU A 10 2.06 -2.31 -13.70
CA LEU A 10 0.91 -3.22 -13.67
C LEU A 10 1.34 -4.68 -13.82
N LEU A 11 2.29 -4.97 -14.69
CA LEU A 11 2.85 -6.30 -14.84
C LEU A 11 3.59 -6.75 -13.58
N PHE A 12 4.43 -5.90 -12.99
CA PHE A 12 5.10 -6.19 -11.71
C PHE A 12 4.10 -6.48 -10.60
N TRP A 13 3.02 -5.69 -10.51
CA TRP A 13 1.96 -5.94 -9.55
C TRP A 13 1.27 -7.27 -9.78
N ALA A 14 0.87 -7.55 -11.02
CA ALA A 14 0.17 -8.79 -11.38
C ALA A 14 1.05 -10.02 -11.09
N TYR A 15 2.30 -10.03 -11.54
CA TYR A 15 3.22 -11.13 -11.29
C TYR A 15 3.59 -11.26 -9.81
N GLY A 16 3.83 -10.17 -9.12
CA GLY A 16 4.12 -10.16 -7.69
C GLY A 16 2.96 -10.69 -6.86
N SER A 17 1.73 -10.28 -7.18
CA SER A 17 0.51 -10.76 -6.54
C SER A 17 0.28 -12.24 -6.81
N PHE A 18 0.46 -12.67 -8.06
CA PHE A 18 0.36 -14.08 -8.42
C PHE A 18 1.41 -14.93 -7.69
N ALA A 19 2.66 -14.49 -7.64
CA ALA A 19 3.73 -15.17 -6.93
C ALA A 19 3.41 -15.30 -5.43
N LEU A 20 2.90 -14.24 -4.78
CA LEU A 20 2.50 -14.29 -3.38
C LEU A 20 1.39 -15.31 -3.13
N VAL A 21 0.34 -15.29 -3.94
CA VAL A 21 -0.77 -16.25 -3.83
C VAL A 21 -0.29 -17.68 -4.12
N PHE A 22 0.57 -17.86 -5.14
CA PHE A 22 1.14 -19.15 -5.48
C PHE A 22 2.02 -19.71 -4.34
N LEU A 23 2.95 -18.92 -3.82
CA LEU A 23 3.82 -19.33 -2.71
C LEU A 23 3.01 -19.68 -1.46
N TYR A 24 1.96 -18.90 -1.20
CA TYR A 24 1.04 -19.21 -0.13
C TYR A 24 0.32 -20.54 -0.31
N SER A 25 -0.21 -20.77 -1.52
CA SER A 25 -0.90 -22.01 -1.88
C SER A 25 0.05 -23.22 -1.82
N LEU A 26 1.27 -23.05 -2.32
CA LEU A 26 2.32 -24.08 -2.27
C LEU A 26 2.66 -24.47 -0.83
N ARG A 27 2.78 -23.48 0.06
CA ARG A 27 3.01 -23.71 1.49
C ARG A 27 1.89 -24.50 2.14
N ILE A 28 0.63 -24.23 1.76
CA ILE A 28 -0.53 -25.00 2.24
C ILE A 28 -0.40 -26.47 1.79
N VAL A 29 -0.08 -26.70 0.52
CA VAL A 29 0.02 -28.05 -0.06
C VAL A 29 1.20 -28.84 0.51
N LEU A 30 2.36 -28.19 0.71
CA LEU A 30 3.56 -28.83 1.23
C LEU A 30 3.49 -29.16 2.73
N ASN A 31 2.70 -28.42 3.49
CA ASN A 31 2.44 -28.73 4.90
C ASN A 31 1.45 -29.90 5.03
N LYS A 32 1.91 -31.12 4.69
CA LYS A 32 1.13 -32.38 4.77
C LYS A 32 0.56 -32.71 6.16
N GLN A 33 0.89 -31.96 7.21
CA GLN A 33 0.35 -32.12 8.56
C GLN A 33 -0.94 -31.35 8.79
N ILE A 34 -1.51 -30.74 7.76
CA ILE A 34 -2.78 -30.06 7.89
C ILE A 34 -3.87 -31.15 7.96
N ALA A 35 -4.20 -31.57 9.17
CA ALA A 35 -5.50 -32.15 9.42
C ALA A 35 -6.55 -31.19 8.86
N PHE A 36 -7.55 -31.69 8.14
CA PHE A 36 -8.59 -30.93 7.43
C PHE A 36 -9.26 -29.80 8.24
N ASN A 37 -8.98 -29.71 9.54
CA ASN A 37 -9.54 -28.75 10.49
C ASN A 37 -8.62 -27.61 10.92
N THR A 38 -7.35 -27.55 10.45
CA THR A 38 -6.43 -26.47 10.84
C THR A 38 -5.97 -25.70 9.61
N VAL A 39 -6.49 -24.49 9.44
CA VAL A 39 -5.95 -23.56 8.43
C VAL A 39 -4.52 -23.22 8.83
N PRO A 40 -3.54 -23.34 7.91
CA PRO A 40 -2.16 -23.00 8.22
C PRO A 40 -2.07 -21.54 8.62
N VAL A 41 -1.75 -21.30 9.87
CA VAL A 41 -1.54 -19.94 10.38
C VAL A 41 -0.21 -19.45 9.83
N ILE A 42 -0.24 -18.49 8.92
CA ILE A 42 0.97 -17.77 8.53
C ILE A 42 1.46 -17.01 9.77
N PRO A 43 2.77 -17.09 10.09
CA PRO A 43 3.31 -16.29 11.17
C PRO A 43 2.93 -14.82 10.99
N TYR A 44 2.47 -14.19 12.07
CA TYR A 44 2.01 -12.80 12.05
C TYR A 44 3.09 -11.82 11.54
N GLN A 45 4.35 -12.16 11.75
CA GLN A 45 5.50 -11.43 11.25
C GLN A 45 5.50 -11.27 9.72
N PHE A 46 4.93 -12.23 9.00
CA PHE A 46 4.83 -12.16 7.54
C PHE A 46 3.94 -11.00 7.06
N ASN A 47 2.91 -10.65 7.83
CA ASN A 47 2.05 -9.52 7.50
C ASN A 47 2.80 -8.19 7.56
N TYR A 48 3.76 -8.04 8.48
CA TYR A 48 4.62 -6.84 8.53
C TYR A 48 5.56 -6.75 7.33
N PHE A 49 6.06 -7.90 6.86
CA PHE A 49 6.84 -7.95 5.63
C PHE A 49 6.01 -7.47 4.44
N ILE A 50 4.81 -8.01 4.27
CA ILE A 50 3.90 -7.62 3.18
C ILE A 50 3.54 -6.12 3.29
N LEU A 51 3.27 -5.63 4.49
CA LEU A 51 2.97 -4.24 4.76
C LEU A 51 4.13 -3.33 4.34
N PHE A 52 5.36 -3.65 4.76
CA PHE A 52 6.54 -2.85 4.47
C PHE A 52 6.87 -2.84 2.98
N PHE A 53 6.95 -4.01 2.34
CA PHE A 53 7.22 -4.11 0.91
C PHE A 53 6.09 -3.57 0.04
N GLY A 54 4.84 -3.74 0.46
CA GLY A 54 3.70 -3.10 -0.18
C GLY A 54 3.80 -1.57 -0.14
N ALA A 55 4.15 -1.01 1.01
CA ALA A 55 4.34 0.44 1.13
C ALA A 55 5.52 0.95 0.28
N LEU A 56 6.63 0.21 0.21
CA LEU A 56 7.75 0.52 -0.68
C LEU A 56 7.33 0.49 -2.15
N PHE A 57 6.54 -0.52 -2.53
CA PHE A 57 6.04 -0.65 -3.89
C PHE A 57 5.18 0.56 -4.27
N PHE A 58 4.19 0.92 -3.44
CA PHE A 58 3.32 2.07 -3.70
C PHE A 58 4.08 3.41 -3.70
N ALA A 59 5.11 3.56 -2.87
CA ALA A 59 5.92 4.77 -2.85
C ALA A 59 6.74 4.96 -4.14
N ASN A 60 7.23 3.85 -4.73
CA ASN A 60 8.03 3.85 -5.96
C ASN A 60 7.20 3.91 -7.24
N GLU A 61 5.89 3.83 -7.15
CA GLU A 61 5.01 3.86 -8.30
C GLU A 61 5.18 5.17 -9.11
N PRO A 62 5.25 5.10 -10.46
CA PRO A 62 5.37 6.28 -11.29
C PRO A 62 4.24 7.28 -11.07
N ILE A 63 4.58 8.55 -10.99
CA ILE A 63 3.63 9.65 -10.73
C ILE A 63 2.63 9.79 -11.87
N GLU A 64 3.09 9.54 -13.09
CA GLU A 64 2.29 9.67 -14.32
C GLU A 64 1.16 8.65 -14.38
N MET A 65 1.24 7.59 -13.59
CA MET A 65 0.26 6.51 -13.60
C MET A 65 -1.11 6.95 -13.07
N TYR A 66 -1.12 7.94 -12.16
CA TYR A 66 -2.32 8.44 -11.51
C TYR A 66 -2.28 9.96 -11.38
N SER A 67 -3.28 10.60 -11.95
CA SER A 67 -3.45 12.07 -11.87
C SER A 67 -3.48 12.56 -10.43
N ASP A 68 -4.04 11.77 -9.52
CA ASP A 68 -4.17 12.13 -8.11
C ASP A 68 -2.82 12.10 -7.39
N LYS A 69 -1.93 11.16 -7.71
CA LYS A 69 -0.58 11.10 -7.13
C LYS A 69 0.23 12.35 -7.46
N TRP A 70 0.12 12.84 -8.70
CA TRP A 70 0.72 14.09 -9.13
C TRP A 70 0.15 15.29 -8.36
N ASN A 71 -1.18 15.33 -8.16
CA ASN A 71 -1.84 16.40 -7.39
C ASN A 71 -1.38 16.38 -5.93
N TYR A 72 -1.30 15.21 -5.30
CA TYR A 72 -0.83 15.09 -3.91
C TYR A 72 0.62 15.53 -3.76
N GLN A 73 1.48 15.16 -4.70
CA GLN A 73 2.85 15.63 -4.71
C GLN A 73 2.95 17.15 -4.86
N ASN A 74 2.15 17.74 -5.73
CA ASN A 74 2.13 19.20 -5.91
C ASN A 74 1.65 19.93 -4.65
N ILE A 75 0.65 19.40 -3.94
CA ILE A 75 0.19 19.94 -2.66
C ILE A 75 1.31 19.83 -1.62
N PHE A 76 1.94 18.66 -1.50
CA PHE A 76 3.02 18.43 -0.57
C PHE A 76 4.21 19.38 -0.81
N ASN A 77 4.66 19.50 -2.08
CA ASN A 77 5.72 20.44 -2.46
C ASN A 77 5.32 21.90 -2.18
N SER A 78 4.06 22.26 -2.44
CA SER A 78 3.58 23.62 -2.15
C SER A 78 3.61 23.96 -0.65
N ILE A 79 3.43 22.97 0.22
CA ILE A 79 3.55 23.15 1.66
C ILE A 79 5.03 23.34 2.06
N ILE A 80 5.94 22.56 1.47
CA ILE A 80 7.38 22.70 1.70
C ILE A 80 7.86 24.10 1.26
N ASP A 81 7.42 24.55 0.10
CA ASP A 81 7.79 25.84 -0.50
C ASP A 81 7.06 27.04 0.13
N ASN A 82 6.19 26.83 1.11
CA ASN A 82 5.30 27.85 1.72
C ASN A 82 4.45 28.60 0.69
N ASN A 83 4.09 27.95 -0.42
CA ASN A 83 3.28 28.56 -1.47
C ASN A 83 1.79 28.42 -1.16
N THR A 84 1.19 29.45 -0.58
CA THR A 84 -0.20 29.45 -0.11
C THR A 84 -1.24 29.48 -1.23
N THR A 85 -0.89 29.90 -2.45
CA THR A 85 -1.86 30.07 -3.54
C THR A 85 -2.49 28.78 -4.02
N LYS A 86 -1.77 27.66 -3.96
CA LYS A 86 -2.27 26.33 -4.33
C LYS A 86 -3.02 25.60 -3.20
N LEU A 87 -2.93 26.12 -1.97
CA LEU A 87 -3.49 25.48 -0.78
C LEU A 87 -4.93 25.92 -0.48
N MET A 88 -5.44 26.96 -1.15
CA MET A 88 -6.76 27.54 -0.86
C MET A 88 -7.94 26.58 -1.04
N ASN A 89 -7.78 25.53 -1.83
CA ASN A 89 -8.81 24.50 -2.09
C ASN A 89 -8.53 23.15 -1.41
N THR A 90 -7.55 23.09 -0.53
CA THR A 90 -7.18 21.84 0.14
C THR A 90 -8.02 21.65 1.40
N GLU A 91 -8.61 20.49 1.59
CA GLU A 91 -9.33 20.14 2.81
C GLU A 91 -8.44 20.30 4.05
N SER A 92 -8.97 20.93 5.09
CA SER A 92 -8.20 21.29 6.28
C SER A 92 -7.50 20.08 6.93
N GLY A 93 -8.15 18.93 6.99
CA GLY A 93 -7.57 17.72 7.54
C GLY A 93 -6.39 17.20 6.70
N PHE A 94 -6.54 17.23 5.39
CA PHE A 94 -5.49 16.82 4.46
C PHE A 94 -4.29 17.80 4.48
N TYR A 95 -4.56 19.09 4.61
CA TYR A 95 -3.51 20.11 4.80
C TYR A 95 -2.69 19.87 6.08
N ILE A 96 -3.37 19.63 7.22
CA ILE A 96 -2.71 19.36 8.49
C ILE A 96 -1.86 18.09 8.39
N TYR A 97 -2.40 17.04 7.80
CA TYR A 97 -1.67 15.77 7.56
C TYR A 97 -0.38 16.00 6.78
N ASN A 98 -0.46 16.69 5.63
CA ASN A 98 0.70 16.99 4.81
C ASN A 98 1.73 17.85 5.56
N LYS A 99 1.28 18.84 6.36
CA LYS A 99 2.14 19.69 7.16
C LYS A 99 2.89 18.91 8.23
N ILE A 100 2.23 17.96 8.87
CA ILE A 100 2.87 17.06 9.84
C ILE A 100 3.98 16.25 9.17
N ILE A 101 3.72 15.66 7.99
CA ILE A 101 4.75 14.87 7.30
C ILE A 101 5.87 15.77 6.78
N ALA A 102 5.56 16.95 6.24
CA ALA A 102 6.56 17.90 5.76
C ALA A 102 7.50 18.40 6.87
N PHE A 103 7.09 18.32 8.13
CA PHE A 103 7.98 18.59 9.27
C PHE A 103 9.09 17.54 9.42
N PHE A 104 8.85 16.30 9.02
CA PHE A 104 9.82 15.20 9.13
C PHE A 104 10.61 14.94 7.85
N THR A 105 10.08 15.30 6.68
CA THR A 105 10.71 15.01 5.39
C THR A 105 10.29 16.01 4.32
N ASN A 106 11.19 16.28 3.39
CA ASN A 106 10.92 17.06 2.15
C ASN A 106 10.89 16.15 0.91
N THR A 107 11.04 14.84 1.09
CA THR A 107 11.15 13.90 -0.02
C THR A 107 9.78 13.30 -0.35
N PRO A 108 9.25 13.50 -1.58
CA PRO A 108 7.96 12.92 -1.99
C PRO A 108 7.89 11.40 -1.82
N PHE A 109 8.99 10.69 -2.07
CA PHE A 109 9.06 9.25 -1.84
C PHE A 109 8.71 8.88 -0.38
N VAL A 110 9.31 9.55 0.59
CA VAL A 110 9.07 9.29 2.02
C VAL A 110 7.63 9.67 2.39
N TYR A 111 7.10 10.74 1.82
CA TYR A 111 5.71 11.12 1.97
C TYR A 111 4.76 10.00 1.53
N PHE A 112 4.93 9.47 0.32
CA PHE A 112 4.09 8.38 -0.19
C PHE A 112 4.31 7.08 0.58
N PHE A 113 5.53 6.79 1.00
CA PHE A 113 5.84 5.62 1.83
C PHE A 113 5.11 5.65 3.18
N ILE A 114 5.17 6.77 3.90
CA ILE A 114 4.45 6.94 5.18
C ILE A 114 2.95 6.85 4.96
N THR A 115 2.42 7.49 3.92
CA THR A 115 1.00 7.44 3.56
C THR A 115 0.55 6.01 3.30
N ALA A 116 1.29 5.25 2.51
CA ALA A 116 1.01 3.85 2.23
C ALA A 116 1.10 2.97 3.48
N LEU A 117 2.08 3.20 4.37
CA LEU A 117 2.19 2.49 5.64
C LEU A 117 0.96 2.72 6.52
N ILE A 118 0.51 3.96 6.66
CA ILE A 118 -0.68 4.31 7.46
C ILE A 118 -1.91 3.59 6.87
N TYR A 119 -2.09 3.68 5.56
CA TYR A 119 -3.21 3.08 4.86
C TYR A 119 -3.25 1.56 5.01
N LEU A 120 -2.15 0.87 4.69
CA LEU A 120 -2.03 -0.59 4.82
C LEU A 120 -2.15 -1.06 6.27
N SER A 121 -1.63 -0.28 7.23
CA SER A 121 -1.78 -0.58 8.66
C SER A 121 -3.23 -0.50 9.11
N GLY A 122 -4.00 0.47 8.60
CA GLY A 122 -5.43 0.58 8.84
C GLY A 122 -6.19 -0.66 8.36
N TYR A 123 -5.88 -1.16 7.17
CA TYR A 123 -6.46 -2.40 6.66
C TYR A 123 -6.05 -3.62 7.50
N LEU A 124 -4.78 -3.73 7.85
CA LEU A 124 -4.31 -4.82 8.71
C LEU A 124 -5.00 -4.82 10.07
N TYR A 125 -5.19 -3.63 10.66
CA TYR A 125 -5.95 -3.47 11.89
C TYR A 125 -7.41 -3.89 11.73
N PHE A 126 -8.09 -3.45 10.65
CA PHE A 126 -9.46 -3.85 10.35
C PHE A 126 -9.59 -5.37 10.21
N ILE A 127 -8.71 -6.01 9.45
CA ILE A 127 -8.67 -7.46 9.28
C ILE A 127 -8.47 -8.15 10.63
N HIS A 128 -7.61 -7.61 11.48
CA HIS A 128 -7.36 -8.14 12.81
C HIS A 128 -8.60 -8.13 13.72
N LYS A 129 -9.44 -7.12 13.57
CA LYS A 129 -10.68 -6.99 14.34
C LYS A 129 -11.83 -7.82 13.78
N THR A 130 -11.85 -8.03 12.47
CA THR A 130 -13.01 -8.62 11.78
C THR A 130 -12.87 -10.12 11.56
N PHE A 131 -11.65 -10.61 11.31
CA PHE A 131 -11.44 -12.01 10.92
C PHE A 131 -10.78 -12.84 12.02
N ALA A 132 -11.16 -14.14 12.07
CA ALA A 132 -10.52 -15.09 12.97
C ALA A 132 -9.02 -15.21 12.67
N PRO A 133 -8.14 -15.46 13.69
CA PRO A 133 -6.70 -15.47 13.53
C PRO A 133 -6.17 -16.32 12.38
N ALA A 134 -6.80 -17.47 12.13
CA ALA A 134 -6.42 -18.39 11.07
C ALA A 134 -6.53 -17.80 9.66
N TYR A 135 -7.43 -16.85 9.43
CA TYR A 135 -7.70 -16.28 8.10
C TYR A 135 -7.06 -14.92 7.86
N ARG A 136 -6.55 -14.24 8.88
CA ARG A 136 -6.09 -12.84 8.81
C ARG A 136 -5.02 -12.62 7.74
N SER A 137 -4.01 -13.46 7.72
CA SER A 137 -2.92 -13.33 6.74
C SER A 137 -3.38 -13.66 5.32
N LEU A 138 -4.27 -14.64 5.15
CA LEU A 138 -4.85 -14.96 3.86
C LEU A 138 -5.67 -13.79 3.32
N VAL A 139 -6.55 -13.23 4.15
CA VAL A 139 -7.39 -12.09 3.77
C VAL A 139 -6.52 -10.88 3.42
N PHE A 140 -5.45 -10.62 4.18
CA PHE A 140 -4.55 -9.51 3.90
C PHE A 140 -3.83 -9.68 2.56
N VAL A 141 -3.29 -10.87 2.27
CA VAL A 141 -2.65 -11.18 0.98
C VAL A 141 -3.64 -11.05 -0.17
N LEU A 142 -4.84 -11.63 -0.05
CA LEU A 142 -5.86 -11.56 -1.10
C LEU A 142 -6.32 -10.13 -1.35
N MET A 143 -6.45 -9.33 -0.30
CA MET A 143 -6.85 -7.93 -0.42
C MET A 143 -5.79 -7.10 -1.15
N ILE A 144 -4.50 -7.27 -0.81
CA ILE A 144 -3.42 -6.59 -1.51
C ILE A 144 -3.30 -7.09 -2.96
N ALA A 145 -3.49 -8.39 -3.20
CA ALA A 145 -3.43 -8.97 -4.53
C ALA A 145 -4.61 -8.55 -5.44
N ALA A 146 -5.72 -8.09 -4.88
CA ALA A 146 -6.87 -7.69 -5.66
C ALA A 146 -6.55 -6.48 -6.54
N LEU A 147 -6.80 -6.60 -7.86
CA LEU A 147 -6.60 -5.50 -8.82
C LEU A 147 -7.38 -4.24 -8.46
N GLY A 148 -8.57 -4.39 -7.86
CA GLY A 148 -9.36 -3.28 -7.35
C GLY A 148 -8.67 -2.53 -6.20
N PHE A 149 -7.94 -3.24 -5.33
CA PHE A 149 -7.17 -2.60 -4.28
C PHE A 149 -6.04 -1.72 -4.86
N TYR A 150 -5.35 -2.22 -5.89
CA TYR A 150 -4.34 -1.46 -6.59
C TYR A 150 -4.92 -0.22 -7.28
N GLY A 151 -6.01 -0.36 -8.04
CA GLY A 151 -6.63 0.74 -8.76
C GLY A 151 -7.31 1.79 -7.86
N TYR A 152 -7.92 1.36 -6.75
CA TYR A 152 -8.66 2.27 -5.85
C TYR A 152 -7.84 2.67 -4.62
N GLY A 153 -6.95 1.81 -4.14
CA GLY A 153 -6.15 2.06 -2.95
C GLY A 153 -5.11 3.15 -3.14
N THR A 154 -4.62 3.31 -4.36
CA THR A 154 -3.63 4.35 -4.69
C THR A 154 -4.27 5.66 -5.14
N ASN A 155 -5.54 5.62 -5.60
CA ASN A 155 -6.27 6.79 -6.12
C ASN A 155 -7.27 7.41 -5.13
N THR A 156 -7.61 6.71 -4.04
CA THR A 156 -8.68 7.16 -3.15
C THR A 156 -8.19 7.63 -1.79
N ILE A 157 -7.32 8.62 -1.79
CA ILE A 157 -7.35 9.61 -0.72
C ILE A 157 -8.25 10.74 -1.23
N ARG A 158 -9.50 10.44 -1.43
CA ARG A 158 -10.55 11.45 -1.63
C ARG A 158 -11.19 11.76 -0.32
#